data_4cd37b3357b308efed34bb31193c92c8
#
_entry.id   4cd37b3357b308efed34bb31193c92c8
#
_cell.length_a   1.000
_cell.length_b   1.000
_cell.length_c   1.000
_cell.angle_alpha   90.00
_cell.angle_beta   90.00
_cell.angle_gamma   90.00
#
_symmetry.space_group_name_H-M   'P 1'
#
loop_
_entity.id
_entity.type
_entity.pdbx_description
1 polymer ?
#
loop_
_entity_poly.entity_id
_entity_poly.type
_entity_poly.pdbx_seq_one_letter_code
_entity_poly.pdbx_strand_id
1 'polypeptide(L)'
;ELSLWKKSPGKEATPLLAQAQILAGKYRIVCTNPPYMSKIGGRLKQYLNLYFKPYSADLFSVFLYRNFAFCAKDGYCAYMTPNVWMFIKAYEPLRRFILSKKHITTLIQMAKGAFFQEASVDICAFVLENRPGSSPGSYFRLEEFRGSMELQKQKVLEALKDRSCSYYFQADQHLFSRLPGSPIAYWLSPAFADTFTSGVSLDSLARPRQGLATADNRRFLRQWFEVNLDRICFDCTGINDPLAQQYKWFPYNKGGHFRKWYGNQDYIVNWEHDGYEIKHIFDDSGKLRSRPQNTNCYFRECFSWSLVSSGDAAFRYKPTGQIFDIAGMSCFCDDHLYYLLALCNSRYAKEVLEVIAPTINYQCGDIAAIPVILDTQKEAEINALVEENIRLSREDWDSFEISWDFSRHPLV
;
A
#
# COMPACT_ATOMS: atom_id res chain seq x y z
N GLU A 1 28.27 48.75 -16.48
CA GLU A 1 28.19 47.39 -15.85
C GLU A 1 29.33 46.45 -16.27
N LEU A 2 29.98 46.68 -17.37
CA LEU A 2 31.15 45.86 -17.82
C LEU A 2 32.46 46.19 -17.09
N SER A 3 32.50 47.21 -16.26
CA SER A 3 33.73 47.60 -15.53
C SER A 3 34.02 46.78 -14.27
N LEU A 4 33.05 46.02 -13.76
CA LEU A 4 33.19 45.14 -12.61
C LEU A 4 33.99 43.87 -12.91
N TRP A 5 34.11 43.47 -14.17
CA TRP A 5 34.82 42.26 -14.61
C TRP A 5 36.29 42.47 -14.90
N LYS A 6 36.82 43.71 -14.81
CA LYS A 6 38.23 44.04 -15.04
C LYS A 6 39.14 43.91 -13.80
N LYS A 7 38.58 43.66 -12.62
CA LYS A 7 39.39 43.25 -11.47
C LYS A 7 39.61 41.77 -11.59
N SER A 8 40.87 41.33 -11.59
CA SER A 8 41.24 39.90 -11.55
C SER A 8 40.29 39.19 -10.60
N PRO A 9 39.63 38.08 -11.01
CA PRO A 9 38.78 37.36 -10.12
C PRO A 9 39.60 36.95 -8.91
N GLY A 10 39.28 37.52 -7.77
CA GLY A 10 40.04 37.26 -6.54
C GLY A 10 40.10 35.75 -6.27
N LYS A 11 40.97 35.31 -5.41
CA LYS A 11 41.16 33.88 -5.04
C LYS A 11 39.83 33.13 -4.75
N GLU A 12 38.75 33.85 -4.42
CA GLU A 12 37.40 33.33 -4.14
C GLU A 12 36.60 32.98 -5.42
N ALA A 13 36.84 33.60 -6.57
CA ALA A 13 36.08 33.32 -7.80
C ALA A 13 36.56 32.05 -8.51
N THR A 14 37.84 31.68 -8.36
CA THR A 14 38.43 30.50 -9.01
C THR A 14 37.75 29.17 -8.59
N PRO A 15 37.48 28.90 -7.29
CA PRO A 15 36.73 27.70 -6.89
C PRO A 15 35.32 27.67 -7.42
N LEU A 16 34.62 28.82 -7.49
CA LEU A 16 33.28 28.92 -8.02
C LEU A 16 33.21 28.62 -9.51
N LEU A 17 34.20 29.12 -10.28
CA LEU A 17 34.33 28.83 -11.71
C LEU A 17 34.61 27.33 -11.96
N ALA A 18 35.47 26.72 -11.16
CA ALA A 18 35.78 25.30 -11.23
C ALA A 18 34.51 24.45 -10.92
N GLN A 19 33.75 24.81 -9.89
CA GLN A 19 32.45 24.18 -9.59
C GLN A 19 31.44 24.36 -10.73
N ALA A 20 31.37 25.56 -11.31
CA ALA A 20 30.47 25.81 -12.44
C ALA A 20 30.84 24.98 -13.66
N GLN A 21 32.14 24.80 -13.96
CA GLN A 21 32.63 23.95 -15.04
C GLN A 21 32.26 22.48 -14.82
N ILE A 22 32.42 21.96 -13.59
CA ILE A 22 32.04 20.59 -13.23
C ILE A 22 30.52 20.43 -13.40
N LEU A 23 29.71 21.37 -12.92
CA LEU A 23 28.25 21.30 -13.00
C LEU A 23 27.70 21.50 -14.42
N ALA A 24 28.44 22.14 -15.32
CA ALA A 24 28.11 22.29 -16.73
C ALA A 24 28.54 21.08 -17.58
N GLY A 25 29.45 20.25 -17.06
CA GLY A 25 30.02 19.10 -17.76
C GLY A 25 28.98 17.98 -18.04
N LYS A 26 29.30 17.13 -19.02
CA LYS A 26 28.61 15.88 -19.33
C LYS A 26 29.56 14.72 -19.11
N TYR A 27 29.12 13.75 -18.33
CA TYR A 27 29.92 12.62 -17.88
C TYR A 27 29.33 11.29 -18.37
N ARG A 28 30.19 10.37 -18.76
CA ARG A 28 29.75 9.01 -19.13
C ARG A 28 29.26 8.21 -17.94
N ILE A 29 29.77 8.52 -16.75
CA ILE A 29 29.35 7.86 -15.49
C ILE A 29 29.08 8.95 -14.46
N VAL A 30 27.92 8.88 -13.83
CA VAL A 30 27.50 9.70 -12.69
C VAL A 30 27.14 8.77 -11.55
N CYS A 31 27.90 8.82 -10.45
CA CYS A 31 27.67 7.93 -9.30
C CYS A 31 27.44 8.75 -8.04
N THR A 32 26.42 8.40 -7.25
CA THR A 32 26.12 9.09 -6.00
C THR A 32 25.36 8.24 -5.01
N ASN A 33 25.61 8.49 -3.72
CA ASN A 33 24.74 8.15 -2.61
C ASN A 33 24.13 9.47 -2.12
N PRO A 34 22.92 9.82 -2.60
CA PRO A 34 22.30 11.12 -2.29
C PRO A 34 21.80 11.17 -0.85
N PRO A 35 21.61 12.38 -0.27
CA PRO A 35 21.03 12.49 1.06
C PRO A 35 19.58 12.02 1.10
N TYR A 36 19.20 11.25 2.15
CA TYR A 36 17.83 10.78 2.42
C TYR A 36 17.16 11.79 3.34
N MET A 37 16.28 12.62 2.79
CA MET A 37 15.65 13.71 3.52
C MET A 37 14.22 13.95 2.99
N SER A 38 13.23 13.41 3.70
CA SER A 38 11.81 13.62 3.40
C SER A 38 11.24 14.89 4.04
N LYS A 39 11.77 15.29 5.22
CA LYS A 39 11.36 16.52 5.91
C LYS A 39 12.20 17.71 5.44
N ILE A 40 11.82 18.29 4.31
CA ILE A 40 12.50 19.43 3.71
C ILE A 40 11.75 20.72 4.10
N GLY A 41 12.48 21.70 4.62
CA GLY A 41 11.92 23.00 5.06
C GLY A 41 12.53 24.21 4.34
N GLY A 42 12.02 25.41 4.66
CA GLY A 42 12.58 26.69 4.28
C GLY A 42 12.69 26.94 2.77
N ARG A 43 13.76 27.65 2.37
CA ARG A 43 14.02 28.03 0.97
C ARG A 43 14.22 26.83 0.05
N LEU A 44 14.82 25.74 0.56
CA LEU A 44 15.03 24.53 -0.23
C LEU A 44 13.68 23.92 -0.64
N LYS A 45 12.71 23.82 0.26
CA LYS A 45 11.37 23.33 -0.06
C LYS A 45 10.69 24.18 -1.15
N GLN A 46 10.81 25.49 -1.07
CA GLN A 46 10.24 26.41 -2.08
C GLN A 46 10.89 26.17 -3.46
N TYR A 47 12.22 26.05 -3.49
CA TYR A 47 12.98 25.77 -4.72
C TYR A 47 12.58 24.42 -5.33
N LEU A 48 12.49 23.35 -4.53
CA LEU A 48 12.13 22.03 -5.00
C LEU A 48 10.68 22.00 -5.51
N ASN A 49 9.76 22.66 -4.84
CA ASN A 49 8.37 22.75 -5.31
C ASN A 49 8.23 23.54 -6.62
N LEU A 50 9.10 24.51 -6.86
CA LEU A 50 9.07 25.31 -8.10
C LEU A 50 9.65 24.52 -9.28
N TYR A 51 10.78 23.84 -9.10
CA TYR A 51 11.54 23.23 -10.20
C TYR A 51 11.42 21.71 -10.31
N PHE A 52 11.06 21.02 -9.23
CA PHE A 52 11.10 19.56 -9.13
C PHE A 52 9.85 18.96 -8.49
N LYS A 53 8.72 19.63 -8.47
CA LYS A 53 7.50 19.23 -7.78
C LYS A 53 7.12 17.75 -7.96
N PRO A 54 7.17 17.14 -9.15
CA PRO A 54 6.83 15.72 -9.32
C PRO A 54 7.81 14.74 -8.64
N TYR A 55 9.02 15.21 -8.28
CA TYR A 55 10.10 14.38 -7.73
C TYR A 55 10.50 14.80 -6.31
N SER A 56 9.78 15.73 -5.69
CA SER A 56 10.14 16.36 -4.42
C SER A 56 9.66 15.63 -3.16
N ALA A 57 9.26 14.36 -3.28
CA ALA A 57 8.84 13.55 -2.14
C ALA A 57 9.97 13.31 -1.12
N ASP A 58 11.20 13.20 -1.61
CA ASP A 58 12.43 13.13 -0.83
C ASP A 58 13.58 13.73 -1.64
N LEU A 59 14.64 14.18 -0.97
CA LEU A 59 15.75 14.80 -1.64
C LEU A 59 16.50 13.83 -2.56
N PHE A 60 16.63 12.55 -2.18
CA PHE A 60 17.26 11.54 -3.05
C PHE A 60 16.53 11.41 -4.40
N SER A 61 15.20 11.50 -4.41
CA SER A 61 14.45 11.38 -5.66
C SER A 61 14.67 12.54 -6.62
N VAL A 62 14.89 13.74 -6.08
CA VAL A 62 15.32 14.91 -6.88
C VAL A 62 16.71 14.68 -7.46
N PHE A 63 17.65 14.13 -6.70
CA PHE A 63 18.98 13.77 -7.18
C PHE A 63 18.92 12.74 -8.31
N LEU A 64 18.07 11.71 -8.20
CA LEU A 64 17.90 10.73 -9.26
C LEU A 64 17.49 11.40 -10.58
N TYR A 65 16.54 12.31 -10.53
CA TYR A 65 16.11 13.05 -11.72
C TYR A 65 17.18 14.02 -12.22
N ARG A 66 17.75 14.83 -11.33
CA ARG A 66 18.70 15.91 -11.68
C ARG A 66 19.99 15.40 -12.26
N ASN A 67 20.50 14.26 -11.79
CA ASN A 67 21.80 13.71 -12.22
C ASN A 67 21.82 13.32 -13.71
N PHE A 68 20.67 13.02 -14.30
CA PHE A 68 20.62 12.82 -15.75
C PHE A 68 20.98 14.07 -16.56
N ALA A 69 20.87 15.28 -15.96
CA ALA A 69 21.39 16.48 -16.60
C ALA A 69 22.93 16.53 -16.67
N PHE A 70 23.63 15.78 -15.82
CA PHE A 70 25.09 15.63 -15.88
C PHE A 70 25.51 14.43 -16.74
N CYS A 71 24.64 13.45 -16.92
CA CYS A 71 24.95 12.24 -17.66
C CYS A 71 24.91 12.48 -19.17
N ALA A 72 25.96 12.05 -19.87
CA ALA A 72 25.99 12.05 -21.33
C ALA A 72 24.89 11.13 -21.89
N LYS A 73 24.52 11.31 -23.15
CA LYS A 73 23.66 10.36 -23.87
C LYS A 73 24.37 8.99 -23.88
N ASP A 74 23.60 7.93 -23.66
CA ASP A 74 24.09 6.55 -23.53
C ASP A 74 25.15 6.34 -22.43
N GLY A 75 25.23 7.27 -21.46
CA GLY A 75 26.04 7.15 -20.25
C GLY A 75 25.25 6.47 -19.13
N TYR A 76 25.90 6.24 -17.99
CA TYR A 76 25.34 5.50 -16.85
C TYR A 76 25.25 6.36 -15.60
N CYS A 77 24.15 6.21 -14.88
CA CYS A 77 23.96 6.77 -13.54
C CYS A 77 23.84 5.64 -12.53
N ALA A 78 24.74 5.62 -11.54
CA ALA A 78 24.74 4.61 -10.48
C ALA A 78 24.34 5.25 -9.14
N TYR A 79 23.49 4.54 -8.40
CA TYR A 79 22.89 5.06 -7.17
C TYR A 79 22.86 4.02 -6.06
N MET A 80 22.89 4.52 -4.84
CA MET A 80 22.48 3.79 -3.65
C MET A 80 21.45 4.64 -2.91
N THR A 81 20.22 4.13 -2.73
CA THR A 81 19.09 4.87 -2.14
C THR A 81 18.20 3.96 -1.29
N PRO A 82 17.30 4.53 -0.48
CA PRO A 82 16.18 3.75 0.04
C PRO A 82 15.41 3.08 -1.10
N ASN A 83 14.92 1.85 -0.88
CA ASN A 83 14.16 1.09 -1.89
C ASN A 83 12.70 1.57 -2.06
N VAL A 84 12.22 2.45 -1.17
CA VAL A 84 10.83 2.96 -1.13
C VAL A 84 10.35 3.56 -2.45
N TRP A 85 11.26 4.11 -3.27
CA TRP A 85 10.89 4.65 -4.58
C TRP A 85 10.39 3.58 -5.56
N MET A 86 10.76 2.32 -5.33
CA MET A 86 10.33 1.21 -6.18
C MET A 86 8.81 0.95 -6.08
N PHE A 87 8.16 1.32 -4.95
CA PHE A 87 6.79 0.90 -4.65
C PHE A 87 5.86 2.04 -4.24
N ILE A 88 6.30 2.97 -3.36
CA ILE A 88 5.42 3.95 -2.73
C ILE A 88 4.85 4.93 -3.77
N LYS A 89 3.55 5.24 -3.64
CA LYS A 89 2.78 6.10 -4.56
C LYS A 89 3.40 7.48 -4.77
N ALA A 90 4.00 8.07 -3.74
CA ALA A 90 4.65 9.39 -3.84
C ALA A 90 5.78 9.45 -4.88
N TYR A 91 6.38 8.32 -5.21
CA TYR A 91 7.46 8.22 -6.21
C TYR A 91 6.99 7.70 -7.59
N GLU A 92 5.70 7.54 -7.81
CA GLU A 92 5.17 7.11 -9.10
C GLU A 92 5.64 7.98 -10.28
N PRO A 93 5.66 9.34 -10.19
CA PRO A 93 6.19 10.17 -11.27
C PRO A 93 7.66 9.86 -11.60
N LEU A 94 8.48 9.57 -10.60
CA LEU A 94 9.89 9.17 -10.79
C LEU A 94 9.99 7.83 -11.50
N ARG A 95 9.22 6.82 -11.07
CA ARG A 95 9.18 5.51 -11.75
C ARG A 95 8.77 5.63 -13.19
N ARG A 96 7.67 6.34 -13.48
CA ARG A 96 7.22 6.60 -14.86
C ARG A 96 8.29 7.28 -15.71
N PHE A 97 9.01 8.25 -15.14
CA PHE A 97 10.13 8.88 -15.83
C PHE A 97 11.25 7.87 -16.15
N ILE A 98 11.68 7.08 -15.16
CA ILE A 98 12.72 6.07 -15.34
C ILE A 98 12.31 5.04 -16.39
N LEU A 99 11.13 4.44 -16.25
CA LEU A 99 10.64 3.38 -17.14
C LEU A 99 10.43 3.83 -18.58
N SER A 100 10.04 5.10 -18.78
CA SER A 100 9.77 5.62 -20.14
C SER A 100 10.98 6.25 -20.83
N LYS A 101 11.99 6.73 -20.08
CA LYS A 101 13.09 7.53 -20.62
C LYS A 101 14.47 6.96 -20.36
N LYS A 102 14.59 5.99 -19.46
CA LYS A 102 15.85 5.41 -19.01
C LYS A 102 15.75 3.89 -19.03
N HIS A 103 16.90 3.23 -18.90
CA HIS A 103 16.97 1.79 -18.81
C HIS A 103 17.56 1.34 -17.48
N ILE A 104 16.85 0.47 -16.76
CA ILE A 104 17.37 -0.18 -15.55
C ILE A 104 18.24 -1.35 -16.00
N THR A 105 19.56 -1.17 -15.96
CA THR A 105 20.50 -2.24 -16.35
C THR A 105 20.68 -3.26 -15.25
N THR A 106 20.81 -2.79 -14.00
CA THR A 106 21.03 -3.64 -12.82
C THR A 106 20.39 -3.00 -11.60
N LEU A 107 19.75 -3.82 -10.74
CA LEU A 107 19.24 -3.40 -9.45
C LEU A 107 19.47 -4.51 -8.41
N ILE A 108 20.04 -4.13 -7.27
CA ILE A 108 20.30 -5.00 -6.12
C ILE A 108 19.46 -4.48 -4.95
N GLN A 109 18.44 -5.25 -4.54
CA GLN A 109 17.64 -4.98 -3.37
C GLN A 109 18.24 -5.70 -2.17
N MET A 110 18.80 -4.96 -1.22
CA MET A 110 19.55 -5.50 -0.09
C MET A 110 18.64 -5.93 1.05
N ALA A 111 19.15 -6.84 1.88
CA ALA A 111 18.47 -7.22 3.10
C ALA A 111 18.42 -6.06 4.11
N LYS A 112 17.34 -6.06 4.90
CA LYS A 112 17.14 -5.07 5.96
C LYS A 112 18.31 -5.06 6.94
N GLY A 113 18.83 -3.87 7.23
CA GLY A 113 19.95 -3.69 8.18
C GLY A 113 21.33 -4.09 7.63
N ALA A 114 21.46 -4.55 6.37
CA ALA A 114 22.73 -4.99 5.81
C ALA A 114 23.76 -3.84 5.68
N PHE A 115 23.29 -2.64 5.36
CA PHE A 115 24.16 -1.46 5.19
C PHE A 115 24.17 -0.57 6.44
N PHE A 116 22.99 -0.26 6.98
CA PHE A 116 22.84 0.52 8.21
C PHE A 116 22.33 -0.39 9.33
N GLN A 117 23.19 -0.83 10.22
CA GLN A 117 22.79 -1.72 11.33
C GLN A 117 21.83 -1.07 12.32
N GLU A 118 21.97 0.25 12.54
CA GLU A 118 21.19 1.03 13.49
C GLU A 118 19.96 1.73 12.87
N ALA A 119 19.94 1.91 11.54
CA ALA A 119 18.86 2.59 10.84
C ALA A 119 17.93 1.59 10.16
N SER A 120 16.63 1.68 10.43
CA SER A 120 15.59 0.87 9.78
C SER A 120 15.28 1.37 8.37
N VAL A 121 16.31 1.48 7.51
CA VAL A 121 16.18 1.92 6.11
C VAL A 121 16.58 0.77 5.18
N ASP A 122 15.65 0.32 4.40
CA ASP A 122 15.89 -0.72 3.38
C ASP A 122 16.50 -0.07 2.13
N ILE A 123 17.66 -0.56 1.71
CA ILE A 123 18.49 0.06 0.69
C ILE A 123 18.48 -0.77 -0.61
N CYS A 124 18.54 -0.08 -1.74
CA CYS A 124 18.86 -0.68 -3.03
C CYS A 124 20.02 0.05 -3.71
N ALA A 125 20.86 -0.70 -4.45
CA ALA A 125 21.86 -0.17 -5.33
C ALA A 125 21.50 -0.49 -6.79
N PHE A 126 21.61 0.48 -7.69
CA PHE A 126 21.17 0.26 -9.06
C PHE A 126 21.91 1.14 -10.06
N VAL A 127 21.89 0.71 -11.31
CA VAL A 127 22.48 1.40 -12.46
C VAL A 127 21.41 1.65 -13.49
N LEU A 128 21.31 2.91 -13.92
CA LEU A 128 20.42 3.36 -14.99
C LEU A 128 21.25 3.83 -16.18
N GLU A 129 20.89 3.38 -17.37
CA GLU A 129 21.46 3.91 -18.61
C GLU A 129 20.62 5.10 -19.10
N ASN A 130 21.29 6.16 -19.58
CA ASN A 130 20.66 7.42 -20.03
C ASN A 130 20.08 7.30 -21.45
N ARG A 131 19.30 6.25 -21.69
CA ARG A 131 18.46 6.02 -22.88
C ARG A 131 17.28 5.13 -22.55
N PRO A 132 16.22 5.09 -23.36
CA PRO A 132 15.15 4.11 -23.21
C PRO A 132 15.67 2.67 -23.29
N GLY A 133 15.14 1.77 -22.44
CA GLY A 133 15.55 0.38 -22.42
C GLY A 133 14.96 -0.41 -23.58
N SER A 134 15.75 -1.37 -24.08
CA SER A 134 15.37 -2.30 -25.14
C SER A 134 15.71 -3.76 -24.83
N SER A 135 16.25 -4.03 -23.65
CA SER A 135 16.69 -5.35 -23.19
C SER A 135 16.29 -5.59 -21.74
N PRO A 136 16.13 -6.85 -21.30
CA PRO A 136 15.88 -7.15 -19.89
C PRO A 136 17.00 -6.64 -18.99
N GLY A 137 16.62 -6.03 -17.85
CA GLY A 137 17.55 -5.69 -16.76
C GLY A 137 17.84 -6.91 -15.87
N SER A 138 18.92 -6.81 -15.09
CA SER A 138 19.33 -7.82 -14.10
C SER A 138 18.99 -7.36 -12.68
N TYR A 139 18.25 -8.18 -11.93
CA TYR A 139 17.75 -7.85 -10.61
C TYR A 139 18.16 -8.90 -9.59
N PHE A 140 18.57 -8.45 -8.39
CA PHE A 140 18.97 -9.32 -7.28
C PHE A 140 18.11 -9.00 -6.06
N ARG A 141 17.31 -9.99 -5.59
CA ARG A 141 16.45 -9.87 -4.42
C ARG A 141 17.09 -10.52 -3.21
N LEU A 142 17.79 -9.73 -2.40
CA LEU A 142 18.58 -10.24 -1.28
C LEU A 142 17.89 -10.04 0.09
N GLU A 143 16.61 -9.70 0.13
CA GLU A 143 15.87 -9.36 1.36
C GLU A 143 15.89 -10.46 2.41
N GLU A 144 15.93 -11.72 2.01
CA GLU A 144 15.94 -12.88 2.90
C GLU A 144 17.33 -13.15 3.51
N PHE A 145 18.40 -12.67 2.88
CA PHE A 145 19.77 -12.90 3.33
C PHE A 145 20.22 -11.84 4.33
N ARG A 146 19.59 -11.85 5.52
CA ARG A 146 19.93 -10.90 6.59
C ARG A 146 21.37 -11.10 7.04
N GLY A 147 22.11 -10.01 7.18
CA GLY A 147 23.51 -10.05 7.61
C GLY A 147 24.32 -8.85 7.10
N SER A 148 25.64 -9.04 7.03
CA SER A 148 26.58 -7.98 6.65
C SER A 148 26.60 -7.69 5.13
N MET A 149 27.18 -6.57 4.74
CA MET A 149 27.46 -6.25 3.34
C MET A 149 28.33 -7.28 2.63
N GLU A 150 29.20 -7.98 3.35
CA GLU A 150 29.99 -9.06 2.78
C GLU A 150 29.14 -10.26 2.36
N LEU A 151 28.09 -10.61 3.15
CA LEU A 151 27.11 -11.60 2.76
C LEU A 151 26.32 -11.17 1.51
N GLN A 152 25.89 -9.89 1.44
CA GLN A 152 25.22 -9.37 0.25
C GLN A 152 26.09 -9.50 -1.00
N LYS A 153 27.35 -9.11 -0.89
CA LYS A 153 28.34 -9.24 -1.96
C LYS A 153 28.54 -10.70 -2.39
N GLN A 154 28.70 -11.60 -1.42
CA GLN A 154 28.81 -13.03 -1.68
C GLN A 154 27.62 -13.55 -2.48
N LYS A 155 26.38 -13.21 -2.09
CA LYS A 155 25.17 -13.63 -2.78
C LYS A 155 25.08 -13.09 -4.21
N VAL A 156 25.48 -11.83 -4.44
CA VAL A 156 25.59 -11.30 -5.81
C VAL A 156 26.60 -12.07 -6.64
N LEU A 157 27.78 -12.38 -6.08
CA LEU A 157 28.81 -13.14 -6.80
C LEU A 157 28.38 -14.59 -7.09
N GLU A 158 27.65 -15.24 -6.17
CA GLU A 158 27.02 -16.55 -6.38
C GLU A 158 26.03 -16.49 -7.55
N ALA A 159 25.11 -15.52 -7.55
CA ALA A 159 24.11 -15.33 -8.60
C ALA A 159 24.73 -15.00 -9.98
N LEU A 160 25.88 -14.32 -10.00
CA LEU A 160 26.59 -14.06 -11.26
C LEU A 160 27.24 -15.35 -11.84
N LYS A 161 27.60 -16.32 -10.99
CA LYS A 161 28.10 -17.64 -11.41
C LYS A 161 26.98 -18.59 -11.82
N ASP A 162 25.87 -18.54 -11.07
CA ASP A 162 24.70 -19.37 -11.32
C ASP A 162 23.43 -18.50 -11.35
N ARG A 163 23.01 -18.11 -12.55
CA ARG A 163 21.84 -17.28 -12.79
C ARG A 163 20.49 -18.03 -12.62
N SER A 164 20.53 -19.30 -12.31
CA SER A 164 19.32 -20.09 -12.03
C SER A 164 18.86 -19.99 -10.57
N CYS A 165 19.61 -19.31 -9.70
CA CYS A 165 19.26 -19.14 -8.31
C CYS A 165 17.95 -18.33 -8.13
N SER A 166 17.19 -18.64 -7.07
CA SER A 166 15.83 -18.12 -6.83
C SER A 166 15.74 -16.61 -6.52
N TYR A 167 16.86 -15.96 -6.29
CA TYR A 167 16.96 -14.53 -5.94
C TYR A 167 17.60 -13.67 -7.05
N TYR A 168 17.88 -14.26 -8.23
CA TYR A 168 18.28 -13.54 -9.44
C TYR A 168 17.14 -13.54 -10.46
N PHE A 169 16.86 -12.38 -11.05
CA PHE A 169 15.78 -12.21 -12.02
C PHE A 169 16.28 -11.44 -13.23
N GLN A 170 15.74 -11.78 -14.40
CA GLN A 170 15.82 -10.97 -15.60
C GLN A 170 14.41 -10.53 -15.98
N ALA A 171 14.16 -9.25 -16.06
CA ALA A 171 12.83 -8.71 -16.36
C ALA A 171 12.91 -7.54 -17.33
N ASP A 172 11.94 -7.49 -18.23
CA ASP A 172 11.72 -6.33 -19.09
C ASP A 172 10.98 -5.25 -18.28
N GLN A 173 11.58 -4.06 -18.19
CA GLN A 173 10.97 -2.95 -17.45
C GLN A 173 9.61 -2.48 -18.01
N HIS A 174 9.27 -2.82 -19.25
CA HIS A 174 7.94 -2.53 -19.80
C HIS A 174 6.82 -3.26 -19.07
N LEU A 175 7.10 -4.41 -18.45
CA LEU A 175 6.14 -5.14 -17.61
C LEU A 175 5.68 -4.29 -16.41
N PHE A 176 6.60 -3.54 -15.81
CA PHE A 176 6.29 -2.71 -14.64
C PHE A 176 5.33 -1.57 -14.97
N SER A 177 5.36 -1.08 -16.19
CA SER A 177 4.45 -0.01 -16.65
C SER A 177 2.99 -0.48 -16.81
N ARG A 178 2.74 -1.80 -16.84
CA ARG A 178 1.39 -2.38 -16.90
C ARG A 178 0.72 -2.43 -15.53
N LEU A 179 1.52 -2.38 -14.45
CA LEU A 179 1.05 -2.47 -13.09
C LEU A 179 0.54 -1.09 -12.59
N PRO A 180 -0.53 -1.02 -11.79
CA PRO A 180 -0.98 0.22 -11.15
C PRO A 180 0.13 0.89 -10.36
N GLY A 181 0.40 2.18 -10.64
CA GLY A 181 1.49 2.91 -9.99
C GLY A 181 2.90 2.54 -10.47
N SER A 182 3.01 1.62 -11.45
CA SER A 182 4.26 1.18 -12.07
C SER A 182 5.35 0.73 -11.06
N PRO A 183 5.06 -0.12 -10.08
CA PRO A 183 6.06 -0.61 -9.12
C PRO A 183 7.15 -1.44 -9.83
N ILE A 184 8.37 -1.41 -9.30
CA ILE A 184 9.50 -2.16 -9.85
C ILE A 184 9.46 -3.61 -9.33
N ALA A 185 8.46 -4.36 -9.77
CA ALA A 185 8.16 -5.71 -9.30
C ALA A 185 8.76 -6.77 -10.26
N TYR A 186 10.07 -6.83 -10.32
CA TYR A 186 10.86 -7.63 -11.27
C TYR A 186 10.77 -9.17 -11.07
N TRP A 187 10.20 -9.60 -9.96
CA TRP A 187 9.99 -11.04 -9.64
C TRP A 187 8.69 -11.60 -10.20
N LEU A 188 7.83 -10.75 -10.78
CA LEU A 188 6.55 -11.19 -11.34
C LEU A 188 6.73 -11.83 -12.70
N SER A 189 5.93 -12.87 -12.95
CA SER A 189 5.85 -13.50 -14.27
C SER A 189 5.09 -12.58 -15.26
N PRO A 190 5.39 -12.66 -16.56
CA PRO A 190 4.60 -11.96 -17.58
C PRO A 190 3.10 -12.30 -17.50
N ALA A 191 2.74 -13.58 -17.28
CA ALA A 191 1.35 -14.02 -17.14
C ALA A 191 0.65 -13.35 -15.96
N PHE A 192 1.36 -13.12 -14.85
CA PHE A 192 0.81 -12.38 -13.72
C PHE A 192 0.58 -10.91 -14.07
N ALA A 193 1.53 -10.26 -14.74
CA ALA A 193 1.37 -8.87 -15.18
C ALA A 193 0.22 -8.73 -16.21
N ASP A 194 -0.03 -9.74 -17.03
CA ASP A 194 -1.11 -9.75 -18.00
C ASP A 194 -2.49 -9.75 -17.34
N THR A 195 -2.64 -10.22 -16.09
CA THR A 195 -3.92 -10.16 -15.36
C THR A 195 -4.39 -8.72 -15.13
N PHE A 196 -3.46 -7.76 -14.99
CA PHE A 196 -3.80 -6.32 -14.84
C PHE A 196 -4.29 -5.68 -16.14
N THR A 197 -4.07 -6.30 -17.28
CA THR A 197 -4.55 -5.83 -18.59
C THR A 197 -5.74 -6.60 -19.11
N SER A 198 -5.87 -7.87 -18.77
CA SER A 198 -6.97 -8.76 -19.19
C SER A 198 -8.14 -8.79 -18.21
N GLY A 199 -7.86 -8.58 -16.93
CA GLY A 199 -8.87 -8.48 -15.88
C GLY A 199 -9.50 -7.09 -15.81
N VAL A 200 -10.65 -7.01 -15.15
CA VAL A 200 -11.27 -5.75 -14.74
C VAL A 200 -10.85 -5.41 -13.31
N SER A 201 -10.75 -4.12 -12.96
CA SER A 201 -10.46 -3.76 -11.58
C SER A 201 -11.63 -4.11 -10.64
N LEU A 202 -11.34 -4.50 -9.41
CA LEU A 202 -12.37 -4.89 -8.44
C LEU A 202 -13.42 -3.77 -8.23
N ASP A 203 -13.03 -2.49 -8.29
CA ASP A 203 -13.96 -1.36 -8.13
C ASP A 203 -14.98 -1.21 -9.27
N SER A 204 -14.79 -1.89 -10.39
CA SER A 204 -15.81 -1.96 -11.46
C SER A 204 -16.95 -2.94 -11.11
N LEU A 205 -16.73 -3.88 -10.19
CA LEU A 205 -17.69 -4.90 -9.76
C LEU A 205 -18.20 -4.66 -8.33
N ALA A 206 -17.40 -4.00 -7.49
CA ALA A 206 -17.68 -3.81 -6.08
C ALA A 206 -17.17 -2.44 -5.60
N ARG A 207 -17.56 -2.05 -4.40
CA ARG A 207 -17.29 -0.71 -3.86
C ARG A 207 -16.56 -0.81 -2.53
N PRO A 208 -15.20 -0.83 -2.51
CA PRO A 208 -14.43 -0.70 -1.28
C PRO A 208 -14.68 0.67 -0.63
N ARG A 209 -15.04 0.69 0.65
CA ARG A 209 -15.42 1.90 1.38
C ARG A 209 -14.79 1.97 2.75
N GLN A 210 -14.47 3.17 3.15
CA GLN A 210 -14.04 3.53 4.50
C GLN A 210 -15.27 3.96 5.31
N GLY A 211 -15.38 3.49 6.55
CA GLY A 211 -16.54 3.74 7.38
C GLY A 211 -16.39 4.92 8.36
N LEU A 212 -16.99 4.74 9.52
CA LEU A 212 -17.13 5.72 10.58
C LEU A 212 -15.81 5.96 11.33
N ALA A 213 -15.46 7.23 11.54
CA ALA A 213 -14.54 7.64 12.59
C ALA A 213 -15.31 8.38 13.68
N THR A 214 -15.41 7.81 14.85
CA THR A 214 -16.24 8.33 15.95
C THR A 214 -15.68 9.60 16.59
N ALA A 215 -14.40 9.89 16.43
CA ALA A 215 -13.60 10.88 17.15
C ALA A 215 -13.39 10.59 18.64
N ASP A 216 -14.23 9.77 19.27
CA ASP A 216 -14.11 9.36 20.67
C ASP A 216 -14.61 7.92 20.88
N ASN A 217 -13.72 6.96 20.69
CA ASN A 217 -14.05 5.56 20.84
C ASN A 217 -14.45 5.21 22.29
N ARG A 218 -13.89 5.88 23.31
CA ARG A 218 -14.24 5.59 24.71
C ARG A 218 -15.69 5.95 25.02
N ARG A 219 -16.21 6.98 24.39
CA ARG A 219 -17.60 7.41 24.55
C ARG A 219 -18.55 6.53 23.75
N PHE A 220 -18.23 6.19 22.51
CA PHE A 220 -19.17 5.63 21.55
C PHE A 220 -19.05 4.15 21.30
N LEU A 221 -17.95 3.51 21.70
CA LEU A 221 -17.77 2.07 21.52
C LEU A 221 -17.83 1.34 22.85
N ARG A 222 -18.37 0.11 22.79
CA ARG A 222 -18.30 -0.89 23.85
C ARG A 222 -17.94 -2.24 23.26
N GLN A 223 -17.39 -3.12 24.07
CA GLN A 223 -17.47 -4.53 23.76
C GLN A 223 -18.90 -5.00 23.99
N TRP A 224 -19.37 -5.93 23.18
CA TRP A 224 -20.79 -6.32 23.18
C TRP A 224 -21.26 -6.77 24.59
N PHE A 225 -20.42 -7.45 25.34
CA PHE A 225 -20.74 -7.96 26.68
C PHE A 225 -20.79 -6.88 27.78
N GLU A 226 -20.38 -5.65 27.50
CA GLU A 226 -20.52 -4.51 28.41
C GLU A 226 -21.94 -3.91 28.41
N VAL A 227 -22.82 -4.39 27.51
CA VAL A 227 -24.19 -3.92 27.33
C VAL A 227 -25.14 -5.10 27.34
N ASN A 228 -26.33 -4.93 27.97
CA ASN A 228 -27.36 -5.95 27.91
C ASN A 228 -27.76 -6.22 26.44
N LEU A 229 -27.82 -7.50 26.06
CA LEU A 229 -28.13 -7.94 24.69
C LEU A 229 -29.46 -7.37 24.19
N ASP A 230 -30.49 -7.24 25.06
CA ASP A 230 -31.77 -6.64 24.72
C ASP A 230 -31.69 -5.19 24.24
N ARG A 231 -30.59 -4.53 24.44
CA ARG A 231 -30.32 -3.14 23.99
C ARG A 231 -29.51 -3.04 22.71
N ILE A 232 -29.12 -4.17 22.15
CA ILE A 232 -28.31 -4.24 20.92
C ILE A 232 -29.23 -4.68 19.78
N CYS A 233 -29.28 -3.90 18.71
CA CYS A 233 -30.02 -4.28 17.50
C CYS A 233 -29.12 -5.14 16.59
N PHE A 234 -29.34 -6.43 16.57
CA PHE A 234 -28.62 -7.35 15.68
C PHE A 234 -29.33 -7.48 14.30
N ASP A 235 -30.63 -7.20 14.24
CA ASP A 235 -31.50 -7.49 13.08
C ASP A 235 -31.78 -6.27 12.20
N CYS A 236 -31.08 -5.15 12.41
CA CYS A 236 -31.29 -3.95 11.62
C CYS A 236 -30.81 -4.18 10.17
N THR A 237 -31.70 -3.98 9.20
CA THR A 237 -31.46 -4.30 7.78
C THR A 237 -31.05 -3.08 6.94
N GLY A 238 -31.15 -1.88 7.48
CA GLY A 238 -30.81 -0.66 6.76
C GLY A 238 -31.00 0.61 7.58
N ILE A 239 -30.49 1.72 7.07
CA ILE A 239 -30.54 3.02 7.75
C ILE A 239 -31.97 3.54 7.96
N ASN A 240 -32.90 3.12 7.11
CA ASN A 240 -34.32 3.49 7.18
C ASN A 240 -35.18 2.43 7.90
N ASP A 241 -34.54 1.40 8.46
CA ASP A 241 -35.23 0.38 9.23
C ASP A 241 -35.84 1.00 10.50
N PRO A 242 -37.14 0.80 10.80
CA PRO A 242 -37.75 1.29 12.03
C PRO A 242 -37.03 0.82 13.30
N LEU A 243 -36.39 -0.34 13.27
CA LEU A 243 -35.56 -0.85 14.37
C LEU A 243 -34.37 0.06 14.67
N ALA A 244 -33.81 0.71 13.69
CA ALA A 244 -32.71 1.65 13.88
C ALA A 244 -33.05 2.83 14.80
N GLN A 245 -34.36 3.17 14.95
CA GLN A 245 -34.81 4.25 15.81
C GLN A 245 -35.11 3.80 17.24
N GLN A 246 -35.23 2.48 17.48
CA GLN A 246 -35.63 1.92 18.78
C GLN A 246 -34.42 1.55 19.66
N TYR A 247 -33.27 1.36 19.04
CA TYR A 247 -32.06 0.88 19.72
C TYR A 247 -30.96 1.94 19.77
N LYS A 248 -30.12 1.80 20.79
CA LYS A 248 -28.96 2.66 20.99
C LYS A 248 -27.68 2.02 20.42
N TRP A 249 -27.56 0.70 20.55
CA TRP A 249 -26.33 -0.02 20.26
C TRP A 249 -26.50 -0.91 19.04
N PHE A 250 -25.48 -0.93 18.18
CA PHE A 250 -25.46 -1.70 16.95
C PHE A 250 -24.12 -2.40 16.77
N PRO A 251 -24.08 -3.62 16.22
CA PRO A 251 -22.83 -4.29 15.88
C PRO A 251 -21.89 -3.40 15.07
N TYR A 252 -20.60 -3.45 15.42
CA TYR A 252 -19.61 -2.54 14.85
C TYR A 252 -18.38 -3.28 14.35
N ASN A 253 -18.16 -3.27 13.05
CA ASN A 253 -16.98 -3.86 12.42
C ASN A 253 -15.78 -2.93 12.53
N LYS A 254 -14.91 -3.19 13.50
CA LYS A 254 -13.70 -2.39 13.77
C LYS A 254 -12.43 -2.97 13.13
N GLY A 255 -12.51 -4.02 12.34
CA GLY A 255 -11.36 -4.81 11.94
C GLY A 255 -10.93 -5.77 13.05
N GLY A 256 -9.65 -6.01 13.24
CA GLY A 256 -9.13 -6.89 14.29
C GLY A 256 -7.97 -7.75 13.80
N HIS A 257 -7.64 -8.82 14.54
CA HIS A 257 -6.57 -9.75 14.24
C HIS A 257 -6.76 -10.48 12.91
N PHE A 258 -5.69 -11.10 12.41
CA PHE A 258 -5.75 -11.92 11.21
C PHE A 258 -6.75 -13.06 11.38
N ARG A 259 -7.82 -13.03 10.59
CA ARG A 259 -8.83 -14.08 10.50
C ARG A 259 -9.52 -13.97 9.14
N LYS A 260 -9.60 -15.07 8.41
CA LYS A 260 -10.31 -15.18 7.13
C LYS A 260 -11.74 -15.64 7.34
N TRP A 261 -12.58 -15.36 6.39
CA TRP A 261 -13.95 -15.84 6.19
C TRP A 261 -14.98 -15.31 7.18
N TYR A 262 -14.80 -15.43 8.51
CA TYR A 262 -15.74 -14.96 9.54
C TYR A 262 -15.03 -14.60 10.85
N GLY A 263 -15.65 -13.75 11.69
CA GLY A 263 -15.16 -13.39 13.03
C GLY A 263 -14.80 -11.91 13.20
N ASN A 264 -14.08 -11.56 14.29
CA ASN A 264 -13.78 -10.20 14.73
C ASN A 264 -15.06 -9.35 14.89
N GLN A 265 -15.99 -9.87 15.70
CA GLN A 265 -17.27 -9.24 16.02
C GLN A 265 -17.30 -8.92 17.51
N ASP A 266 -16.41 -8.03 17.95
CA ASP A 266 -16.16 -7.74 19.36
C ASP A 266 -16.88 -6.48 19.83
N TYR A 267 -17.20 -5.57 18.92
CA TYR A 267 -17.61 -4.21 19.26
C TYR A 267 -19.05 -3.90 18.84
N ILE A 268 -19.65 -3.01 19.62
CA ILE A 268 -20.91 -2.32 19.31
C ILE A 268 -20.65 -0.81 19.37
N VAL A 269 -21.44 -0.04 18.60
CA VAL A 269 -21.36 1.41 18.55
C VAL A 269 -22.69 2.05 18.97
N ASN A 270 -22.63 3.15 19.70
CA ASN A 270 -23.79 4.01 19.93
C ASN A 270 -24.14 4.75 18.63
N TRP A 271 -25.21 4.33 18.00
CA TRP A 271 -25.78 4.96 16.79
C TRP A 271 -27.21 5.42 17.02
N GLU A 272 -27.56 5.73 18.27
CA GLU A 272 -28.87 6.21 18.68
C GLU A 272 -29.31 7.45 17.87
N HIS A 273 -30.57 7.46 17.44
CA HIS A 273 -31.12 8.54 16.60
C HIS A 273 -30.29 8.82 15.35
N ASP A 274 -29.95 7.77 14.60
CA ASP A 274 -29.12 7.84 13.38
C ASP A 274 -27.74 8.49 13.65
N GLY A 275 -27.15 8.15 14.80
CA GLY A 275 -25.82 8.64 15.18
C GLY A 275 -25.75 10.13 15.49
N TYR A 276 -26.85 10.71 15.97
CA TYR A 276 -26.95 12.14 16.24
C TYR A 276 -25.78 12.69 17.05
N GLU A 277 -25.43 12.04 18.17
CA GLU A 277 -24.33 12.49 19.00
C GLU A 277 -22.99 12.47 18.24
N ILE A 278 -22.69 11.45 17.48
CA ILE A 278 -21.46 11.33 16.69
C ILE A 278 -21.41 12.40 15.61
N LYS A 279 -22.54 12.65 14.94
CA LYS A 279 -22.67 13.66 13.88
C LYS A 279 -22.57 15.11 14.38
N HIS A 280 -22.59 15.33 15.71
CA HIS A 280 -22.57 16.66 16.34
C HIS A 280 -21.41 16.85 17.33
N ILE A 281 -20.30 16.14 17.17
CA ILE A 281 -19.08 16.40 17.95
C ILE A 281 -18.24 17.44 17.23
N PHE A 282 -18.20 18.63 17.79
CA PHE A 282 -17.41 19.74 17.27
C PHE A 282 -16.20 20.01 18.17
N ASP A 283 -15.14 20.55 17.61
CA ASP A 283 -14.03 21.14 18.34
C ASP A 283 -14.32 22.59 18.74
N ASP A 284 -13.39 23.21 19.48
CA ASP A 284 -13.53 24.58 19.95
C ASP A 284 -13.61 25.61 18.81
N SER A 285 -13.22 25.25 17.60
CA SER A 285 -13.32 26.06 16.40
C SER A 285 -14.66 25.87 15.64
N GLY A 286 -15.54 24.99 16.13
CA GLY A 286 -16.81 24.63 15.48
C GLY A 286 -16.65 23.64 14.32
N LYS A 287 -15.49 23.00 14.17
CA LYS A 287 -15.26 21.97 13.15
C LYS A 287 -15.68 20.59 13.65
N LEU A 288 -16.42 19.87 12.82
CA LEU A 288 -16.81 18.48 13.10
C LEU A 288 -15.57 17.59 13.27
N ARG A 289 -15.45 16.90 14.40
CA ARG A 289 -14.35 16.02 14.74
C ARG A 289 -14.56 14.61 14.22
N SER A 290 -15.77 14.10 14.27
CA SER A 290 -16.14 12.80 13.74
C SER A 290 -16.17 12.82 12.21
N ARG A 291 -16.12 11.63 11.60
CA ARG A 291 -16.27 11.46 10.14
C ARG A 291 -17.16 10.26 9.86
N PRO A 292 -18.50 10.40 9.90
CA PRO A 292 -19.41 9.37 9.47
C PRO A 292 -19.45 9.31 7.95
N GLN A 293 -18.62 8.43 7.37
CA GLN A 293 -18.47 8.28 5.93
C GLN A 293 -19.33 7.11 5.42
N ASN A 294 -19.83 7.23 4.19
CA ASN A 294 -20.58 6.18 3.48
C ASN A 294 -21.71 5.58 4.32
N THR A 295 -22.48 6.43 5.01
CA THR A 295 -23.61 6.00 5.89
C THR A 295 -24.67 5.21 5.13
N ASN A 296 -24.82 5.45 3.84
CA ASN A 296 -25.71 4.70 2.95
C ASN A 296 -25.31 3.22 2.76
N CYS A 297 -24.11 2.86 3.21
CA CYS A 297 -23.61 1.47 3.19
C CYS A 297 -23.74 0.78 4.56
N TYR A 298 -24.18 1.48 5.61
CA TYR A 298 -24.37 0.89 6.93
C TYR A 298 -25.48 -0.16 6.90
N PHE A 299 -25.35 -1.16 7.73
CA PHE A 299 -26.25 -2.30 7.88
C PHE A 299 -26.34 -3.24 6.67
N ARG A 300 -25.61 -2.97 5.60
CA ARG A 300 -25.60 -3.82 4.40
C ARG A 300 -24.61 -4.97 4.55
N GLU A 301 -24.96 -6.09 3.95
CA GLU A 301 -24.07 -7.22 3.76
C GLU A 301 -22.82 -6.82 2.96
N CYS A 302 -21.64 -7.34 3.36
CA CYS A 302 -20.37 -7.02 2.73
C CYS A 302 -19.30 -8.05 3.08
N PHE A 303 -18.10 -7.89 2.51
CA PHE A 303 -16.90 -8.44 3.11
C PHE A 303 -15.98 -7.31 3.58
N SER A 304 -15.20 -7.58 4.61
CA SER A 304 -14.36 -6.57 5.25
C SER A 304 -12.94 -7.05 5.48
N TRP A 305 -12.02 -6.08 5.67
CA TRP A 305 -10.64 -6.34 6.06
C TRP A 305 -10.18 -5.34 7.11
N SER A 306 -9.06 -5.63 7.78
CA SER A 306 -8.42 -4.69 8.70
C SER A 306 -7.50 -3.74 7.93
N LEU A 307 -7.63 -2.43 8.15
CA LEU A 307 -6.78 -1.41 7.52
C LEU A 307 -5.29 -1.70 7.75
N VAL A 308 -4.95 -2.11 8.99
CA VAL A 308 -3.57 -2.43 9.38
C VAL A 308 -3.50 -3.90 9.71
N SER A 309 -2.54 -4.61 9.10
CA SER A 309 -2.24 -6.00 9.42
C SER A 309 -0.74 -6.18 9.57
N SER A 310 -0.31 -6.88 10.61
CA SER A 310 1.11 -7.23 10.83
C SER A 310 1.59 -8.36 9.92
N GLY A 311 0.71 -8.92 9.11
CA GLY A 311 0.95 -10.00 8.16
C GLY A 311 0.11 -9.81 6.90
N ASP A 312 -0.35 -10.91 6.33
CA ASP A 312 -1.18 -10.91 5.14
C ASP A 312 -2.53 -10.19 5.35
N ALA A 313 -3.12 -9.69 4.27
CA ALA A 313 -4.51 -9.27 4.27
C ALA A 313 -5.42 -10.47 4.49
N ALA A 314 -6.48 -10.27 5.28
CA ALA A 314 -7.50 -11.28 5.53
C ALA A 314 -8.88 -10.66 5.39
N PHE A 315 -9.73 -11.32 4.61
CA PHE A 315 -11.06 -10.83 4.27
C PHE A 315 -12.13 -11.71 4.93
N ARG A 316 -13.13 -11.05 5.50
CA ARG A 316 -14.19 -11.68 6.30
C ARG A 316 -15.55 -11.27 5.80
N TYR A 317 -16.44 -12.22 5.67
CA TYR A 317 -17.87 -11.98 5.47
C TYR A 317 -18.45 -11.23 6.66
N LYS A 318 -19.31 -10.27 6.39
CA LYS A 318 -20.09 -9.53 7.37
C LYS A 318 -21.55 -9.53 6.95
N PRO A 319 -22.46 -10.12 7.79
CA PRO A 319 -23.89 -10.10 7.52
C PRO A 319 -24.47 -8.69 7.60
N THR A 320 -25.72 -8.55 7.23
CA THR A 320 -26.51 -7.33 7.48
C THR A 320 -26.50 -6.96 8.97
N GLY A 321 -26.84 -5.72 9.32
CA GLY A 321 -27.00 -5.28 10.70
C GLY A 321 -25.78 -4.63 11.33
N GLN A 322 -24.68 -4.41 10.57
CA GLN A 322 -23.45 -3.84 11.11
C GLN A 322 -23.12 -2.45 10.55
N ILE A 323 -22.56 -1.61 11.40
CA ILE A 323 -21.89 -0.37 11.02
C ILE A 323 -20.39 -0.67 10.98
N PHE A 324 -19.63 -0.03 10.09
CA PHE A 324 -18.20 -0.30 9.90
C PHE A 324 -17.31 0.91 10.16
N ASP A 325 -16.13 0.64 10.69
CA ASP A 325 -15.09 1.60 11.10
C ASP A 325 -14.14 1.97 9.94
N ILE A 326 -13.39 3.04 10.10
CA ILE A 326 -12.26 3.36 9.20
C ILE A 326 -11.16 2.30 9.26
N ALA A 327 -11.03 1.57 10.36
CA ALA A 327 -10.06 0.49 10.52
C ALA A 327 -10.61 -0.88 10.09
N GLY A 328 -11.94 -1.01 10.01
CA GLY A 328 -12.67 -2.17 9.50
C GLY A 328 -13.29 -1.87 8.14
N MET A 329 -12.47 -1.50 7.17
CA MET A 329 -12.93 -1.17 5.82
C MET A 329 -13.74 -2.31 5.22
N SER A 330 -14.74 -1.97 4.42
CA SER A 330 -15.71 -2.91 3.88
C SER A 330 -15.91 -2.73 2.39
N CYS A 331 -16.18 -3.82 1.69
CA CYS A 331 -16.47 -3.85 0.27
C CYS A 331 -17.89 -4.32 0.02
N PHE A 332 -18.64 -3.53 -0.72
CA PHE A 332 -20.04 -3.74 -1.04
C PHE A 332 -20.20 -4.05 -2.51
N CYS A 333 -20.97 -5.07 -2.83
CA CYS A 333 -21.37 -5.40 -4.19
C CYS A 333 -22.82 -5.89 -4.20
N ASP A 334 -23.45 -5.74 -5.34
CA ASP A 334 -24.82 -6.18 -5.53
C ASP A 334 -24.83 -7.64 -6.04
N ASP A 335 -23.78 -8.02 -6.78
CA ASP A 335 -23.56 -9.36 -7.32
C ASP A 335 -22.16 -9.86 -6.98
N HIS A 336 -21.92 -11.18 -7.05
CA HIS A 336 -20.59 -11.82 -6.93
C HIS A 336 -19.89 -11.67 -5.56
N LEU A 337 -20.62 -11.40 -4.47
CA LEU A 337 -20.05 -11.16 -3.14
C LEU A 337 -19.09 -12.29 -2.71
N TYR A 338 -19.55 -13.53 -2.80
CA TYR A 338 -18.75 -14.69 -2.37
C TYR A 338 -17.57 -14.96 -3.31
N TYR A 339 -17.79 -14.80 -4.62
CA TYR A 339 -16.72 -14.93 -5.60
C TYR A 339 -15.57 -13.93 -5.30
N LEU A 340 -15.92 -12.67 -5.06
CA LEU A 340 -14.95 -11.61 -4.76
C LEU A 340 -14.27 -11.81 -3.39
N LEU A 341 -15.00 -12.33 -2.40
CA LEU A 341 -14.43 -12.73 -1.11
C LEU A 341 -13.41 -13.87 -1.27
N ALA A 342 -13.73 -14.88 -2.11
CA ALA A 342 -12.81 -15.97 -2.44
C ALA A 342 -11.54 -15.44 -3.11
N LEU A 343 -11.71 -14.60 -4.13
CA LEU A 343 -10.59 -13.97 -4.84
C LEU A 343 -9.68 -13.21 -3.87
N CYS A 344 -10.25 -12.34 -3.02
CA CYS A 344 -9.50 -11.54 -2.05
C CYS A 344 -8.75 -12.40 -1.01
N ASN A 345 -9.28 -13.57 -0.63
CA ASN A 345 -8.63 -14.51 0.28
C ASN A 345 -7.65 -15.49 -0.41
N SER A 346 -7.56 -15.45 -1.73
CA SER A 346 -6.70 -16.33 -2.52
C SER A 346 -5.21 -15.96 -2.41
N ARG A 347 -4.36 -16.92 -2.78
CA ARG A 347 -2.92 -16.68 -2.94
C ARG A 347 -2.63 -15.62 -4.02
N TYR A 348 -3.42 -15.60 -5.09
CA TYR A 348 -3.29 -14.62 -6.15
C TYR A 348 -3.47 -13.18 -5.63
N ALA A 349 -4.55 -12.91 -4.88
CA ALA A 349 -4.77 -11.57 -4.32
C ALA A 349 -3.69 -11.18 -3.31
N LYS A 350 -3.14 -12.13 -2.55
CA LYS A 350 -1.98 -11.88 -1.68
C LYS A 350 -0.79 -11.40 -2.50
N GLU A 351 -0.41 -12.09 -3.57
CA GLU A 351 0.71 -11.71 -4.45
C GLU A 351 0.46 -10.36 -5.13
N VAL A 352 -0.80 -10.08 -5.53
CA VAL A 352 -1.19 -8.75 -6.05
C VAL A 352 -0.96 -7.66 -5.02
N LEU A 353 -1.43 -7.86 -3.78
CA LEU A 353 -1.32 -6.86 -2.71
C LEU A 353 0.13 -6.64 -2.27
N GLU A 354 0.98 -7.65 -2.29
CA GLU A 354 2.43 -7.49 -2.04
C GLU A 354 3.08 -6.53 -3.04
N VAL A 355 2.51 -6.40 -4.23
CA VAL A 355 3.02 -5.52 -5.30
C VAL A 355 2.45 -4.11 -5.21
N ILE A 356 1.12 -4.00 -5.06
CA ILE A 356 0.42 -2.69 -5.12
C ILE A 356 0.32 -2.00 -3.75
N ALA A 357 0.37 -2.77 -2.66
CA ALA A 357 0.31 -2.29 -1.27
C ALA A 357 1.41 -2.91 -0.40
N PRO A 358 2.71 -2.69 -0.70
CA PRO A 358 3.85 -3.34 -0.02
C PRO A 358 4.09 -2.82 1.41
N THR A 359 3.05 -2.35 2.05
CA THR A 359 3.06 -1.86 3.44
C THR A 359 2.04 -2.64 4.27
N ILE A 360 2.08 -2.46 5.57
CA ILE A 360 1.10 -3.09 6.48
C ILE A 360 -0.30 -2.46 6.42
N ASN A 361 -0.50 -1.44 5.57
CA ASN A 361 -1.76 -0.71 5.42
C ASN A 361 -2.44 -1.07 4.10
N TYR A 362 -3.64 -1.60 4.17
CA TYR A 362 -4.46 -1.96 3.01
C TYR A 362 -5.60 -0.94 2.85
N GLN A 363 -5.40 0.06 1.99
CA GLN A 363 -6.39 1.11 1.73
C GLN A 363 -7.50 0.63 0.78
N CYS A 364 -8.65 1.30 0.77
CA CYS A 364 -9.71 1.01 -0.20
C CYS A 364 -9.22 1.05 -1.66
N GLY A 365 -8.31 1.98 -1.99
CA GLY A 365 -7.75 2.10 -3.33
C GLY A 365 -6.87 0.92 -3.74
N ASP A 366 -6.20 0.27 -2.78
CA ASP A 366 -5.37 -0.91 -3.04
C ASP A 366 -6.27 -2.12 -3.36
N ILE A 367 -7.31 -2.32 -2.56
CA ILE A 367 -8.29 -3.40 -2.81
C ILE A 367 -9.06 -3.16 -4.12
N ALA A 368 -9.44 -1.91 -4.39
CA ALA A 368 -10.10 -1.49 -5.63
C ALA A 368 -9.30 -1.86 -6.89
N ALA A 369 -7.97 -1.84 -6.80
CA ALA A 369 -7.07 -2.10 -7.92
C ALA A 369 -6.76 -3.59 -8.16
N ILE A 370 -7.28 -4.51 -7.34
CA ILE A 370 -7.09 -5.95 -7.55
C ILE A 370 -7.73 -6.35 -8.88
N PRO A 371 -7.00 -6.97 -9.82
CA PRO A 371 -7.58 -7.45 -11.07
C PRO A 371 -8.48 -8.66 -10.82
N VAL A 372 -9.65 -8.63 -11.42
CA VAL A 372 -10.66 -9.71 -11.38
C VAL A 372 -10.82 -10.28 -12.77
N ILE A 373 -10.65 -11.59 -12.89
CA ILE A 373 -11.05 -12.36 -14.06
C ILE A 373 -12.25 -13.20 -13.60
N LEU A 374 -13.45 -12.76 -14.00
CA LEU A 374 -14.69 -13.42 -13.59
C LEU A 374 -14.95 -14.64 -14.47
N ASP A 375 -14.98 -15.83 -13.85
CA ASP A 375 -15.40 -17.08 -14.49
C ASP A 375 -16.81 -17.46 -13.97
N THR A 376 -17.82 -17.04 -14.72
CA THR A 376 -19.23 -17.29 -14.36
C THR A 376 -19.60 -18.78 -14.41
N GLN A 377 -18.84 -19.63 -15.13
CA GLN A 377 -19.11 -21.07 -15.17
C GLN A 377 -18.71 -21.76 -13.87
N LYS A 378 -17.70 -21.22 -13.17
CA LYS A 378 -17.22 -21.74 -11.88
C LYS A 378 -17.78 -21.03 -10.66
N GLU A 379 -18.55 -19.98 -10.87
CA GLU A 379 -19.04 -19.15 -9.77
C GLU A 379 -19.87 -19.93 -8.75
N ALA A 380 -20.77 -20.79 -9.20
CA ALA A 380 -21.59 -21.61 -8.29
C ALA A 380 -20.73 -22.55 -7.41
N GLU A 381 -19.70 -23.16 -7.97
CA GLU A 381 -18.76 -24.02 -7.25
C GLU A 381 -17.95 -23.21 -6.23
N ILE A 382 -17.45 -22.06 -6.65
CA ILE A 382 -16.68 -21.16 -5.78
C ILE A 382 -17.54 -20.66 -4.63
N ASN A 383 -18.81 -20.25 -4.90
CA ASN A 383 -19.72 -19.77 -3.89
C ASN A 383 -20.03 -20.84 -2.83
N ALA A 384 -20.26 -22.09 -3.24
CA ALA A 384 -20.44 -23.20 -2.32
C ALA A 384 -19.24 -23.44 -1.40
N LEU A 385 -18.02 -23.34 -1.93
CA LEU A 385 -16.79 -23.44 -1.14
C LEU A 385 -16.64 -22.27 -0.16
N VAL A 386 -17.05 -21.08 -0.54
CA VAL A 386 -17.03 -19.91 0.34
C VAL A 386 -18.05 -20.05 1.47
N GLU A 387 -19.25 -20.48 1.18
CA GLU A 387 -20.30 -20.75 2.19
C GLU A 387 -19.80 -21.75 3.23
N GLU A 388 -19.17 -22.83 2.79
CA GLU A 388 -18.58 -23.82 3.70
C GLU A 388 -17.44 -23.22 4.54
N ASN A 389 -16.54 -22.41 3.95
CA ASN A 389 -15.49 -21.75 4.70
C ASN A 389 -16.04 -20.74 5.73
N ILE A 390 -17.10 -20.00 5.36
CA ILE A 390 -17.78 -19.08 6.29
C ILE A 390 -18.43 -19.90 7.43
N ARG A 391 -19.13 -21.00 7.13
CA ARG A 391 -19.74 -21.88 8.11
C ARG A 391 -18.71 -22.41 9.10
N LEU A 392 -17.63 -23.00 8.63
CA LEU A 392 -16.55 -23.54 9.47
C LEU A 392 -15.89 -22.45 10.34
N SER A 393 -15.64 -21.28 9.75
CA SER A 393 -15.02 -20.16 10.48
C SER A 393 -15.98 -19.54 11.50
N ARG A 394 -17.29 -19.60 11.23
CA ARG A 394 -18.34 -19.16 12.17
C ARG A 394 -18.46 -20.14 13.33
N GLU A 395 -18.50 -21.43 13.08
CA GLU A 395 -18.52 -22.47 14.10
C GLU A 395 -17.30 -22.36 15.03
N ASP A 396 -16.10 -22.11 14.46
CA ASP A 396 -14.90 -21.87 15.25
C ASP A 396 -15.02 -20.58 16.09
N TRP A 397 -15.50 -19.48 15.50
CA TRP A 397 -15.69 -18.21 16.23
C TRP A 397 -16.71 -18.34 17.36
N ASP A 398 -17.86 -18.96 17.07
CA ASP A 398 -18.97 -19.11 18.02
C ASP A 398 -18.70 -20.19 19.09
N SER A 399 -17.61 -20.93 18.97
CA SER A 399 -17.12 -21.86 20.00
C SER A 399 -16.43 -21.18 21.19
N PHE A 400 -16.19 -19.88 21.10
CA PHE A 400 -15.53 -19.10 22.14
C PHE A 400 -16.49 -18.05 22.77
N GLU A 401 -16.34 -17.80 24.06
CA GLU A 401 -17.15 -16.83 24.84
C GLU A 401 -16.98 -15.37 24.38
N ILE A 402 -16.08 -15.11 23.45
CA ILE A 402 -15.93 -13.80 22.79
C ILE A 402 -16.98 -13.52 21.73
N SER A 403 -17.72 -14.55 21.29
CA SER A 403 -18.84 -14.39 20.37
C SER A 403 -20.13 -14.10 21.12
N TRP A 404 -20.96 -13.18 20.60
CA TRP A 404 -22.33 -13.00 21.12
C TRP A 404 -23.29 -14.13 20.74
N ASP A 405 -22.91 -14.99 19.77
CA ASP A 405 -23.65 -16.20 19.37
C ASP A 405 -23.13 -17.46 20.12
N PHE A 406 -22.20 -17.30 21.09
CA PHE A 406 -21.71 -18.42 21.89
C PHE A 406 -22.83 -19.11 22.64
N SER A 407 -22.97 -20.41 22.46
CA SER A 407 -23.98 -21.22 23.16
C SER A 407 -23.34 -22.22 24.13
N ARG A 408 -22.26 -22.88 23.72
CA ARG A 408 -21.51 -23.83 24.54
C ARG A 408 -20.14 -24.12 23.94
N HIS A 409 -19.21 -24.49 24.78
CA HIS A 409 -17.90 -24.93 24.33
C HIS A 409 -17.98 -26.31 23.62
N PRO A 410 -17.30 -26.55 22.49
CA PRO A 410 -17.40 -27.81 21.72
C PRO A 410 -17.00 -29.06 22.50
N LEU A 411 -16.21 -28.94 23.57
CA LEU A 411 -15.76 -30.05 24.42
C LEU A 411 -16.72 -30.34 25.57
N VAL A 412 -17.81 -29.60 25.71
CA VAL A 412 -18.88 -29.76 26.69
C VAL A 412 -20.19 -30.09 25.99
#